data_28b18c7eb2d9134d74539fcda3e72e58
#
_entry.id   28b18c7eb2d9134d74539fcda3e72e58
#
_cell.length_a   1.000
_cell.length_b   1.000
_cell.length_c   1.000
_cell.angle_alpha   90.00
_cell.angle_beta   90.00
_cell.angle_gamma   90.00
#
_symmetry.space_group_name_H-M   'P 1'
#
loop_
_entity.id
_entity.type
_entity.pdbx_description
1 polymer ?
#
loop_
_entity_poly.entity_id
_entity_poly.type
_entity_poly.pdbx_seq_one_letter_code
_entity_poly.pdbx_strand_id
1 'polypeptide(L)'
;MAQALIIGGGAIGRGFIPWLLEEFELDILDTSTGLVNGLIERGGFHSFMSAGNQLKKKWVNPRCIATNFDKLRPLDYDIAFISVGPRNVKLLPL
;
A
#
# COMPACT_ATOMS: atom_id res chain seq x y z
N MET A 1 13.82 -6.83 -8.78
CA MET A 1 12.48 -7.22 -8.24
C MET A 1 11.46 -6.25 -8.80
N ALA A 2 10.30 -6.77 -9.18
CA ALA A 2 9.23 -5.93 -9.69
C ALA A 2 8.70 -4.99 -8.60
N GLN A 3 8.19 -3.83 -9.01
CA GLN A 3 7.75 -2.79 -8.09
C GLN A 3 6.26 -2.52 -8.27
N ALA A 4 5.56 -2.42 -7.15
CA ALA A 4 4.14 -2.14 -7.13
C ALA A 4 3.84 -0.92 -6.25
N LEU A 5 2.89 -0.11 -6.69
CA LEU A 5 2.41 1.04 -5.93
C LEU A 5 0.99 0.77 -5.45
N ILE A 6 0.76 0.96 -4.17
CA ILE A 6 -0.58 0.89 -3.59
C ILE A 6 -1.03 2.31 -3.28
N ILE A 7 -2.07 2.77 -3.96
CA ILE A 7 -2.67 4.07 -3.72
C ILE A 7 -3.88 3.87 -2.82
N GLY A 8 -3.78 4.35 -1.60
CA GLY A 8 -4.78 4.11 -0.57
C GLY A 8 -4.33 3.02 0.39
N GLY A 9 -3.67 3.41 1.48
CA GLY A 9 -3.11 2.50 2.48
C GLY A 9 -4.08 2.09 3.57
N GLY A 10 -5.39 2.11 3.31
CA GLY A 10 -6.40 1.67 4.24
C GLY A 10 -6.49 0.15 4.36
N ALA A 11 -7.60 -0.34 4.91
CA ALA A 11 -7.74 -1.76 5.22
C ALA A 11 -7.56 -2.67 4.01
N ILE A 12 -8.13 -2.31 2.86
CA ILE A 12 -8.00 -3.12 1.63
C ILE A 12 -6.56 -3.12 1.14
N GLY A 13 -5.95 -1.91 1.07
CA GLY A 13 -4.57 -1.79 0.60
C GLY A 13 -3.56 -2.51 1.48
N ARG A 14 -3.78 -2.57 2.79
CA ARG A 14 -2.88 -3.25 3.71
C ARG A 14 -3.24 -4.71 3.95
N GLY A 15 -4.52 -5.07 3.84
CA GLY A 15 -4.98 -6.39 4.20
C GLY A 15 -5.01 -7.39 3.06
N PHE A 16 -5.31 -6.93 1.85
CA PHE A 16 -5.54 -7.83 0.71
C PHE A 16 -4.39 -7.79 -0.30
N ILE A 17 -4.00 -6.59 -0.71
CA ILE A 17 -3.06 -6.41 -1.82
C ILE A 17 -1.67 -6.99 -1.53
N PRO A 18 -1.09 -6.86 -0.33
CA PRO A 18 0.23 -7.44 -0.06
C PRO A 18 0.30 -8.96 -0.25
N TRP A 19 -0.82 -9.67 -0.07
CA TRP A 19 -0.84 -11.11 -0.28
C TRP A 19 -0.87 -11.49 -1.75
N LEU A 20 -1.43 -10.61 -2.60
CA LEU A 20 -1.42 -10.81 -4.04
C LEU A 20 -0.05 -10.51 -4.64
N LEU A 21 0.71 -9.63 -4.03
CA LEU A 21 1.94 -9.10 -4.59
C LEU A 21 3.16 -9.46 -3.76
N GLU A 22 3.24 -10.71 -3.28
CA GLU A 22 4.32 -11.15 -2.41
C GLU A 22 5.71 -11.00 -3.02
N GLU A 23 5.82 -11.09 -4.34
CA GLU A 23 7.09 -10.99 -5.04
C GLU A 23 7.44 -9.57 -5.46
N PHE A 24 6.61 -8.59 -5.09
CA PHE A 24 6.84 -7.20 -5.47
C PHE A 24 7.41 -6.40 -4.30
N GLU A 25 8.25 -5.43 -4.62
CA GLU A 25 8.57 -4.37 -3.68
C GLU A 25 7.38 -3.40 -3.67
N LEU A 26 6.89 -3.07 -2.48
CA LEU A 26 5.69 -2.27 -2.32
C LEU A 26 6.02 -0.85 -1.88
N ASP A 27 5.42 0.12 -2.55
CA ASP A 27 5.37 1.50 -2.08
C ASP A 27 3.90 1.84 -1.81
N ILE A 28 3.66 2.68 -0.81
CA ILE A 28 2.31 3.05 -0.40
C ILE A 28 2.16 4.56 -0.48
N LEU A 29 1.06 5.00 -1.08
CA LEU A 29 0.66 6.39 -1.10
C LEU A 29 -0.72 6.52 -0.45
N ASP A 30 -0.85 7.43 0.52
CA ASP A 30 -2.14 7.75 1.11
C ASP A 30 -2.14 9.21 1.54
N THR A 31 -3.26 9.91 1.33
CA THR A 31 -3.36 11.31 1.72
C THR A 31 -3.51 11.53 3.21
N SER A 32 -3.81 10.49 3.97
CA SER A 32 -3.94 10.57 5.42
C SER A 32 -2.55 10.66 6.07
N THR A 33 -2.18 11.84 6.55
CA THR A 33 -0.88 12.04 7.20
C THR A 33 -0.76 11.21 8.48
N GLY A 34 -1.84 11.05 9.22
CA GLY A 34 -1.84 10.23 10.43
C GLY A 34 -1.53 8.77 10.14
N LEU A 35 -2.15 8.22 9.11
CA LEU A 35 -1.90 6.84 8.69
C LEU A 35 -0.45 6.68 8.22
N VAL A 36 0.00 7.57 7.33
CA VAL A 36 1.35 7.50 6.76
C VAL A 36 2.41 7.63 7.85
N ASN A 37 2.27 8.60 8.75
CA ASN A 37 3.23 8.78 9.82
C ASN A 37 3.29 7.57 10.75
N GLY A 38 2.14 6.97 11.05
CA GLY A 38 2.09 5.76 11.86
C GLY A 38 2.80 4.59 11.21
N LEU A 39 2.63 4.42 9.91
CA LEU A 39 3.30 3.34 9.17
C LEU A 39 4.81 3.56 9.11
N ILE A 40 5.24 4.80 8.85
CA ILE A 40 6.66 5.14 8.82
C ILE A 40 7.30 4.89 10.18
N GLU A 41 6.63 5.31 11.24
CA GLU A 41 7.15 5.18 12.60
C GLU A 41 7.34 3.72 13.00
N ARG A 42 6.43 2.84 12.57
CA ARG A 42 6.53 1.41 12.86
C ARG A 42 7.41 0.65 11.87
N GLY A 43 7.79 1.27 10.77
CA GLY A 43 8.58 0.62 9.72
C GLY A 43 7.78 -0.33 8.83
N GLY A 44 6.46 -0.33 8.92
CA GLY A 44 5.61 -1.21 8.16
C GLY A 44 4.36 -1.59 8.94
N PHE A 45 3.80 -2.75 8.62
CA PHE A 45 2.56 -3.20 9.27
C PHE A 45 2.40 -4.72 9.15
N HIS A 46 1.56 -5.27 10.02
CA HIS A 46 1.13 -6.66 9.89
C HIS A 46 -0.07 -6.73 8.97
N SER A 47 -0.05 -7.67 8.04
CA SER A 47 -1.20 -8.00 7.19
C SER A 47 -1.74 -9.36 7.59
N PHE A 48 -3.06 -9.47 7.64
CA PHE A 48 -3.73 -10.70 8.08
C PHE A 48 -4.58 -11.25 6.95
N MET A 49 -4.59 -12.57 6.82
CA MET A 49 -5.45 -13.26 5.86
C MET A 49 -6.07 -14.47 6.52
N SER A 50 -7.39 -14.59 6.37
CA SER A 50 -8.13 -15.77 6.82
C SER A 50 -8.15 -16.82 5.71
N ALA A 51 -7.69 -18.03 6.01
CA ALA A 51 -7.66 -19.14 5.08
C ALA A 51 -8.24 -20.37 5.78
N GLY A 52 -9.49 -20.72 5.45
CA GLY A 52 -10.20 -21.77 6.16
C GLY A 52 -10.40 -21.42 7.61
N ASN A 53 -9.92 -22.29 8.51
CA ASN A 53 -9.98 -22.06 9.96
C ASN A 53 -8.72 -21.41 10.51
N GLN A 54 -7.81 -20.98 9.64
CA GLN A 54 -6.54 -20.41 10.06
C GLN A 54 -6.47 -18.93 9.75
N LEU A 55 -5.90 -18.17 10.66
CA LEU A 55 -5.56 -16.78 10.44
C LEU A 55 -4.05 -16.70 10.15
N LYS A 56 -3.72 -16.25 8.96
CA LYS A 56 -2.32 -16.05 8.56
C LYS A 56 -1.93 -14.60 8.78
N LYS A 57 -0.71 -14.39 9.22
CA LYS A 57 -0.17 -13.06 9.49
C LYS A 57 1.21 -12.95 8.84
N LYS A 58 1.48 -11.78 8.23
CA LYS A 58 2.83 -11.48 7.76
C LYS A 58 3.17 -10.01 8.01
N TRP A 59 4.45 -9.75 8.19
CA TRP A 59 4.97 -8.39 8.28
C TRP A 59 5.22 -7.86 6.88
N VAL A 60 4.70 -6.67 6.60
CA VAL A 60 4.92 -5.98 5.33
C VAL A 60 5.77 -4.76 5.62
N ASN A 61 6.90 -4.67 4.93
CA ASN A 61 7.85 -3.56 5.07
C ASN A 61 7.90 -2.82 3.72
N PRO A 62 7.05 -1.79 3.51
CA PRO A 62 7.06 -1.04 2.26
C PRO A 62 8.40 -0.33 2.08
N ARG A 63 8.86 -0.26 0.84
CA ARG A 63 10.09 0.45 0.48
C ARG A 63 9.93 1.96 0.72
N CYS A 64 8.77 2.51 0.37
CA CYS A 64 8.46 3.92 0.54
C CYS A 64 7.00 4.08 0.94
N ILE A 65 6.74 5.01 1.86
CA ILE A 65 5.40 5.36 2.30
C ILE A 65 5.31 6.88 2.21
N ALA A 66 4.36 7.40 1.43
CA ALA A 66 4.29 8.82 1.15
C ALA A 66 2.85 9.34 1.16
N THR A 67 2.70 10.66 1.33
CA THR A 67 1.40 11.32 1.30
C THR A 67 1.06 11.95 -0.05
N ASN A 68 2.06 12.07 -0.93
CA ASN A 68 1.86 12.67 -2.25
C ASN A 68 2.83 12.05 -3.26
N PHE A 69 2.67 12.43 -4.53
CA PHE A 69 3.46 11.87 -5.61
C PHE A 69 4.85 12.51 -5.78
N ASP A 70 5.23 13.46 -4.94
CA ASP A 70 6.50 14.17 -5.11
C ASP A 70 7.72 13.24 -5.10
N LYS A 71 7.65 12.18 -4.30
CA LYS A 71 8.74 11.20 -4.16
C LYS A 71 8.49 9.93 -4.95
N LEU A 72 7.35 9.82 -5.62
CA LEU A 72 6.94 8.62 -6.32
C LEU A 72 6.66 8.96 -7.77
N ARG A 73 7.08 8.10 -8.68
CA ARG A 73 6.80 8.25 -10.11
C ARG A 73 5.93 7.09 -10.55
N PRO A 74 4.65 7.32 -10.85
CA PRO A 74 3.76 6.21 -11.24
C PRO A 74 4.28 5.37 -12.40
N LEU A 75 5.04 5.98 -13.32
CA LEU A 75 5.60 5.27 -14.47
C LEU A 75 6.76 4.33 -14.11
N ASP A 76 7.30 4.45 -12.91
CA ASP A 76 8.41 3.60 -12.46
C ASP A 76 7.91 2.27 -11.86
N TYR A 77 6.61 2.06 -11.82
CA TYR A 77 6.03 0.86 -11.24
C TYR A 77 5.53 -0.09 -12.32
N ASP A 78 5.70 -1.37 -12.06
CA ASP A 78 5.17 -2.42 -12.95
C ASP A 78 3.67 -2.54 -12.84
N ILE A 79 3.12 -2.25 -11.65
CA ILE A 79 1.69 -2.31 -11.41
C ILE A 79 1.31 -1.30 -10.32
N ALA A 80 0.12 -0.74 -10.42
CA ALA A 80 -0.43 0.13 -9.38
C ALA A 80 -1.85 -0.33 -9.05
N PHE A 81 -2.13 -0.41 -7.75
CA PHE A 81 -3.47 -0.70 -7.25
C PHE A 81 -4.05 0.54 -6.60
N ILE A 82 -5.27 0.88 -6.98
CA ILE A 82 -5.99 2.03 -6.44
C ILE A 82 -7.10 1.52 -5.54
N SER A 83 -6.98 1.78 -4.24
CA SER A 83 -7.99 1.39 -3.26
C SER A 83 -8.48 2.59 -2.47
N VAL A 84 -8.85 3.65 -3.19
CA VAL A 84 -9.41 4.87 -2.59
C VAL A 84 -10.90 4.94 -2.88
N GLY A 85 -11.64 5.66 -2.04
CA GLY A 85 -13.05 5.90 -2.30
C GLY A 85 -13.26 6.74 -3.56
N PRO A 86 -14.46 6.66 -4.18
CA PRO A 86 -14.73 7.40 -5.43
C PRO A 86 -14.46 8.90 -5.36
N ARG A 87 -14.62 9.49 -4.19
CA ARG A 87 -14.38 10.93 -4.00
C ARG A 87 -12.91 11.31 -4.20
N ASN A 88 -12.02 10.39 -3.93
CA ASN A 88 -10.58 10.65 -3.95
C ASN A 88 -9.93 10.31 -5.29
N VAL A 89 -10.63 9.66 -6.19
CA VAL A 89 -10.08 9.32 -7.51
C VAL A 89 -9.70 10.57 -8.28
N LYS A 90 -10.43 11.66 -8.10
CA LYS A 90 -10.15 12.94 -8.76
C LYS A 90 -8.83 13.56 -8.36
N LEU A 91 -8.28 13.16 -7.22
CA LEU A 91 -7.03 13.69 -6.69
C LEU A 91 -5.80 12.99 -7.28
N LEU A 92 -6.00 11.93 -8.03
CA LEU A 92 -4.90 11.16 -8.60
C LEU A 92 -4.39 11.83 -9.87
N PRO A 93 -3.08 12.00 -10.03
CA PRO A 93 -2.48 12.61 -11.21
C PRO A 93 -2.32 11.64 -12.38
N LEU A 94 -3.25 10.72 -12.49
CA LEU A 94 -3.20 9.67 -13.52
C LEU A 94 -3.89 10.08 -14.80
#